data_40dc55fb3efedf803eff697bdf652505
#
_entry.id   40dc55fb3efedf803eff697bdf652505
#
_cell.length_a   1.000
_cell.length_b   1.000
_cell.length_c   1.000
_cell.angle_alpha   90.00
_cell.angle_beta   90.00
_cell.angle_gamma   90.00
#
_symmetry.space_group_name_H-M   'P 1'
#
loop_
_entity.id
_entity.type
_entity.pdbx_description
1 polymer ?
#
loop_
_entity_poly.entity_id
_entity_poly.type
_entity_poly.pdbx_seq_one_letter_code
_entity_poly.pdbx_strand_id
1 'polypeptide(L)'
;MGMLSFGKKQFIDILQWTEAGDDVLAWRFPTADFEIQQGGQLIVRETQMALFVDEGRVADLFGPGTHTIRTRNLPVLTDLRNWDKLFESPFKSDVYFFSTRLRLNQTWGTANPLTIRDREFGAVRLRGFGAYAYRIADPRVFFANVSGTRDVYAVADLEGQLRSTIISTLTDHLGESQVPFLDMAANQDELARAVMQRARPPFAELGLSLEAFQIQNLSLPDELQKRLDERIGMGIVGDLSRYTQFQVAQSIPTAAAAPGGAAGAGVGLGAGIAMGQAMSQVIGPPPHPPAAGAAPGLTAPGPAPSAPGYGTVCGRCETPLDRPGKFCPECGAPLA
;
A
#
# COMPACT_ATOMS: atom_id res chain seq x y z
N MET A 1 14.81 -70.17 -40.03
CA MET A 1 13.74 -69.83 -39.08
C MET A 1 14.35 -68.89 -38.03
N GLY A 2 14.27 -67.64 -38.28
CA GLY A 2 14.81 -66.62 -37.37
C GLY A 2 13.66 -66.02 -36.55
N MET A 3 13.63 -66.31 -35.26
CA MET A 3 12.72 -65.72 -34.31
C MET A 3 13.23 -64.34 -34.03
N LEU A 4 12.57 -63.32 -34.59
CA LEU A 4 12.73 -61.92 -34.23
C LEU A 4 12.14 -61.67 -32.81
N SER A 5 13.03 -61.66 -31.83
CA SER A 5 12.73 -61.18 -30.48
C SER A 5 12.42 -59.70 -30.58
N PHE A 6 11.13 -59.35 -30.65
CA PHE A 6 10.67 -58.00 -30.39
C PHE A 6 10.85 -57.71 -28.88
N GLY A 7 11.99 -57.08 -28.53
CA GLY A 7 12.15 -56.49 -27.23
C GLY A 7 11.06 -55.46 -27.02
N LYS A 8 10.10 -55.71 -26.13
CA LYS A 8 9.21 -54.69 -25.59
C LYS A 8 10.10 -53.65 -24.94
N LYS A 9 10.31 -52.49 -25.61
CA LYS A 9 10.78 -51.32 -24.95
C LYS A 9 9.78 -51.05 -23.84
N GLN A 10 10.16 -51.33 -22.61
CA GLN A 10 9.44 -50.84 -21.44
C GLN A 10 9.62 -49.32 -21.47
N PHE A 11 8.59 -48.60 -21.93
CA PHE A 11 8.54 -47.15 -21.78
C PHE A 11 8.23 -46.92 -20.31
N ILE A 12 9.22 -46.42 -19.58
CA ILE A 12 9.03 -45.95 -18.21
C ILE A 12 8.32 -44.62 -18.36
N ASP A 13 7.16 -44.47 -17.74
CA ASP A 13 6.43 -43.20 -17.71
C ASP A 13 7.23 -42.16 -16.96
N ILE A 14 7.48 -41.02 -17.60
CA ILE A 14 8.14 -39.88 -16.99
C ILE A 14 7.06 -38.83 -16.73
N LEU A 15 6.78 -38.60 -15.44
CA LEU A 15 5.85 -37.61 -15.00
C LEU A 15 6.64 -36.34 -14.62
N GLN A 16 6.46 -35.29 -15.39
CA GLN A 16 7.12 -34.01 -15.14
C GLN A 16 6.25 -32.86 -15.63
N TRP A 17 6.46 -31.70 -15.02
CA TRP A 17 5.84 -30.47 -15.46
C TRP A 17 6.89 -29.43 -15.82
N THR A 18 6.75 -28.81 -17.00
CA THR A 18 7.52 -27.64 -17.40
C THR A 18 6.57 -26.46 -17.46
N GLU A 19 6.74 -25.51 -16.56
CA GLU A 19 5.93 -24.31 -16.51
C GLU A 19 6.16 -23.47 -17.76
N ALA A 20 5.09 -23.19 -18.53
CA ALA A 20 5.17 -22.37 -19.73
C ALA A 20 5.17 -20.85 -19.42
N GLY A 21 4.75 -20.47 -18.22
CA GLY A 21 4.64 -19.09 -17.77
C GLY A 21 4.45 -19.00 -16.25
N ASP A 22 4.09 -17.80 -15.78
CA ASP A 22 3.89 -17.52 -14.36
C ASP A 22 2.41 -17.59 -13.92
N ASP A 23 1.52 -17.93 -14.85
CA ASP A 23 0.07 -17.81 -14.63
C ASP A 23 -0.56 -19.03 -13.93
N VAL A 24 0.15 -20.17 -13.88
CA VAL A 24 -0.38 -21.41 -13.32
C VAL A 24 0.21 -21.67 -11.95
N LEU A 25 -0.68 -21.93 -10.97
CA LEU A 25 -0.34 -22.31 -9.61
C LEU A 25 -0.32 -23.82 -9.40
N ALA A 26 -1.31 -24.52 -9.96
CA ALA A 26 -1.42 -25.97 -9.88
C ALA A 26 -1.82 -26.57 -11.22
N TRP A 27 -1.26 -27.72 -11.53
CA TRP A 27 -1.52 -28.44 -12.77
C TRP A 27 -1.58 -29.94 -12.51
N ARG A 28 -2.65 -30.57 -13.00
CA ARG A 28 -2.81 -32.01 -12.96
C ARG A 28 -2.12 -32.63 -14.15
N PHE A 29 -1.28 -33.61 -13.91
CA PHE A 29 -0.62 -34.36 -14.99
C PHE A 29 -1.68 -35.16 -15.78
N PRO A 30 -1.74 -35.02 -17.11
CA PRO A 30 -2.69 -35.76 -17.92
C PRO A 30 -2.21 -37.23 -18.04
N THR A 31 -2.86 -38.13 -17.32
CA THR A 31 -2.64 -39.55 -17.43
C THR A 31 -3.69 -40.16 -18.38
N ALA A 32 -3.26 -41.07 -19.26
CA ALA A 32 -4.20 -41.86 -20.02
C ALA A 32 -4.91 -42.81 -19.03
N ASP A 33 -6.24 -42.81 -19.05
CA ASP A 33 -7.10 -43.65 -18.22
C ASP A 33 -6.89 -43.56 -16.71
N PHE A 34 -6.19 -42.49 -16.25
CA PHE A 34 -5.81 -42.27 -14.83
C PHE A 34 -4.92 -43.38 -14.25
N GLU A 35 -4.19 -44.09 -15.10
CA GLU A 35 -3.28 -45.14 -14.69
C GLU A 35 -1.83 -44.67 -14.73
N ILE A 36 -1.13 -44.86 -13.61
CA ILE A 36 0.30 -44.64 -13.52
C ILE A 36 0.99 -45.96 -13.38
N GLN A 37 1.90 -46.28 -14.34
CA GLN A 37 2.63 -47.54 -14.32
C GLN A 37 3.57 -47.66 -13.12
N GLN A 38 3.67 -48.86 -12.55
CA GLN A 38 4.66 -49.15 -11.52
C GLN A 38 6.09 -48.88 -12.04
N GLY A 39 6.87 -48.15 -11.25
CA GLY A 39 8.23 -47.79 -11.66
C GLY A 39 8.33 -46.51 -12.46
N GLY A 40 7.21 -45.82 -12.68
CA GLY A 40 7.19 -44.48 -13.26
C GLY A 40 8.14 -43.52 -12.52
N GLN A 41 8.76 -42.62 -13.27
CA GLN A 41 9.69 -41.63 -12.74
C GLN A 41 8.99 -40.30 -12.61
N LEU A 42 8.84 -39.79 -11.37
CA LEU A 42 8.33 -38.47 -11.08
C LEU A 42 9.51 -37.50 -10.94
N ILE A 43 9.59 -36.50 -11.81
CA ILE A 43 10.61 -35.50 -11.78
C ILE A 43 9.97 -34.19 -11.28
N VAL A 44 10.35 -33.76 -10.09
CA VAL A 44 9.91 -32.51 -9.45
C VAL A 44 11.06 -31.52 -9.48
N ARG A 45 10.84 -30.35 -10.07
CA ARG A 45 11.86 -29.28 -10.17
C ARG A 45 11.99 -28.54 -8.84
N GLU A 46 13.09 -27.80 -8.64
CA GLU A 46 13.35 -27.08 -7.38
C GLU A 46 12.26 -26.07 -6.99
N THR A 47 11.55 -25.53 -7.95
CA THR A 47 10.46 -24.57 -7.74
C THR A 47 9.08 -25.21 -7.73
N GLN A 48 9.02 -26.53 -7.56
CA GLN A 48 7.79 -27.29 -7.62
C GLN A 48 7.68 -28.26 -6.46
N MET A 49 6.45 -28.65 -6.17
CA MET A 49 6.11 -29.82 -5.37
C MET A 49 5.07 -30.65 -6.12
N ALA A 50 5.07 -31.94 -5.93
CA ALA A 50 4.09 -32.84 -6.55
C ALA A 50 3.30 -33.58 -5.47
N LEU A 51 1.98 -33.55 -5.61
CA LEU A 51 1.04 -34.25 -4.74
C LEU A 51 0.53 -35.49 -5.47
N PHE A 52 0.67 -36.64 -4.84
CA PHE A 52 0.12 -37.89 -5.33
C PHE A 52 -1.21 -38.16 -4.62
N VAL A 53 -2.24 -38.33 -5.41
CA VAL A 53 -3.61 -38.61 -4.94
C VAL A 53 -3.99 -40.01 -5.42
N ASP A 54 -4.30 -40.91 -4.49
CA ASP A 54 -4.69 -42.25 -4.75
C ASP A 54 -6.15 -42.48 -4.32
N GLU A 55 -6.98 -42.99 -5.22
CA GLU A 55 -8.43 -43.18 -4.98
C GLU A 55 -9.12 -41.95 -4.35
N GLY A 56 -8.71 -40.75 -4.78
CA GLY A 56 -9.27 -39.50 -4.30
C GLY A 56 -8.72 -39.04 -2.93
N ARG A 57 -7.72 -39.72 -2.36
CA ARG A 57 -7.06 -39.33 -1.10
C ARG A 57 -5.63 -38.90 -1.36
N VAL A 58 -5.22 -37.85 -0.69
CA VAL A 58 -3.82 -37.41 -0.69
C VAL A 58 -2.97 -38.48 -0.03
N ALA A 59 -2.16 -39.16 -0.84
CA ALA A 59 -1.30 -40.25 -0.40
C ALA A 59 0.08 -39.76 -0.02
N ASP A 60 0.75 -38.97 -0.91
CA ASP A 60 2.11 -38.53 -0.67
C ASP A 60 2.37 -37.13 -1.26
N LEU A 61 3.42 -36.45 -0.73
CA LEU A 61 3.89 -35.15 -1.19
C LEU A 61 5.40 -35.25 -1.47
N PHE A 62 5.77 -34.99 -2.73
CA PHE A 62 7.13 -35.07 -3.21
C PHE A 62 7.74 -33.68 -3.35
N GLY A 63 8.89 -33.48 -2.72
CA GLY A 63 9.73 -32.30 -2.92
C GLY A 63 10.59 -32.43 -4.19
N PRO A 64 11.45 -31.41 -4.43
CA PRO A 64 12.36 -31.42 -5.57
C PRO A 64 13.24 -32.69 -5.65
N GLY A 65 13.41 -33.20 -6.88
CA GLY A 65 14.21 -34.38 -7.16
C GLY A 65 13.53 -35.36 -8.11
N THR A 66 14.16 -36.50 -8.31
CA THR A 66 13.63 -37.60 -9.07
C THR A 66 13.17 -38.73 -8.13
N HIS A 67 11.91 -39.08 -8.21
CA HIS A 67 11.27 -40.07 -7.34
C HIS A 67 10.75 -41.24 -8.19
N THR A 68 10.98 -42.44 -7.73
CA THR A 68 10.39 -43.61 -8.39
C THR A 68 9.07 -43.95 -7.72
N ILE A 69 7.99 -43.92 -8.47
CA ILE A 69 6.66 -44.26 -7.97
C ILE A 69 6.61 -45.78 -7.82
N ARG A 70 6.57 -46.22 -6.58
CA ARG A 70 6.40 -47.65 -6.25
C ARG A 70 5.12 -47.78 -5.42
N THR A 71 4.21 -48.61 -5.83
CA THR A 71 2.98 -48.91 -5.08
C THR A 71 3.23 -49.47 -3.69
N ARG A 72 4.47 -49.88 -3.37
CA ARG A 72 4.89 -50.30 -2.03
C ARG A 72 5.13 -49.16 -1.05
N ASN A 73 5.25 -47.93 -1.49
CA ASN A 73 5.47 -46.76 -0.64
C ASN A 73 4.16 -46.09 -0.21
N LEU A 74 3.04 -46.56 -0.71
CA LEU A 74 1.74 -46.12 -0.25
C LEU A 74 1.45 -46.80 1.09
N PRO A 75 1.01 -46.09 2.13
CA PRO A 75 0.64 -46.68 3.40
C PRO A 75 -0.71 -47.39 3.33
N VAL A 76 -0.93 -48.22 2.29
CA VAL A 76 -2.08 -49.09 2.23
C VAL A 76 -1.71 -50.40 2.83
N LEU A 77 -1.65 -50.42 4.11
CA LEU A 77 -1.76 -51.67 4.84
C LEU A 77 -3.18 -51.76 5.34
N THR A 78 -3.93 -52.65 4.69
CA THR A 78 -5.00 -53.44 5.26
C THR A 78 -6.03 -53.75 4.22
N ASP A 79 -5.65 -54.53 3.21
CA ASP A 79 -6.52 -55.65 2.80
C ASP A 79 -5.80 -56.53 1.79
N LEU A 80 -4.96 -57.42 2.32
CA LEU A 80 -4.35 -58.52 1.62
C LEU A 80 -5.38 -59.59 1.16
N ARG A 81 -6.63 -59.22 1.05
CA ARG A 81 -7.71 -60.17 0.70
C ARG A 81 -7.93 -60.38 -0.80
N ASN A 82 -7.30 -59.54 -1.66
CA ASN A 82 -7.45 -59.60 -3.11
C ASN A 82 -6.13 -59.84 -3.83
N TRP A 83 -5.29 -60.72 -3.28
CA TRP A 83 -4.03 -61.14 -3.90
C TRP A 83 -4.21 -61.76 -5.28
N ASP A 84 -5.39 -62.27 -5.59
CA ASP A 84 -5.68 -63.00 -6.85
C ASP A 84 -5.92 -62.08 -8.05
N LYS A 85 -6.02 -60.75 -7.83
CA LYS A 85 -6.25 -59.77 -8.90
C LYS A 85 -5.04 -58.89 -9.21
N LEU A 86 -3.85 -59.46 -9.10
CA LEU A 86 -2.55 -58.78 -9.24
C LEU A 86 -2.28 -58.11 -10.60
N PHE A 87 -3.16 -58.30 -11.58
CA PHE A 87 -2.95 -57.79 -12.94
C PHE A 87 -4.09 -56.92 -13.52
N GLU A 88 -5.15 -56.66 -12.79
CA GLU A 88 -6.33 -55.97 -13.34
C GLU A 88 -6.99 -54.94 -12.44
N SER A 89 -6.31 -54.42 -11.41
CA SER A 89 -6.89 -53.31 -10.68
C SER A 89 -6.19 -52.03 -11.11
N PRO A 90 -6.79 -51.22 -12.01
CA PRO A 90 -6.27 -49.91 -12.32
C PRO A 90 -6.46 -49.03 -11.08
N PHE A 91 -5.39 -48.81 -10.33
CA PHE A 91 -5.39 -47.80 -9.28
C PHE A 91 -5.51 -46.45 -9.97
N LYS A 92 -6.66 -45.80 -9.79
CA LYS A 92 -6.89 -44.47 -10.31
C LYS A 92 -6.14 -43.47 -9.45
N SER A 93 -4.96 -43.09 -9.91
CA SER A 93 -4.09 -42.20 -9.22
C SER A 93 -3.85 -40.93 -10.05
N ASP A 94 -3.82 -39.81 -9.38
CA ASP A 94 -3.58 -38.50 -9.96
C ASP A 94 -2.29 -37.90 -9.42
N VAL A 95 -1.57 -37.17 -10.26
CA VAL A 95 -0.42 -36.36 -9.85
C VAL A 95 -0.73 -34.89 -10.11
N TYR A 96 -0.68 -34.08 -9.06
CA TYR A 96 -0.81 -32.63 -9.13
C TYR A 96 0.54 -31.99 -8.86
N PHE A 97 0.97 -31.15 -9.77
CA PHE A 97 2.15 -30.30 -9.58
C PHE A 97 1.73 -28.92 -9.10
N PHE A 98 2.48 -28.38 -8.16
CA PHE A 98 2.29 -27.04 -7.62
C PHE A 98 3.55 -26.22 -7.83
N SER A 99 3.40 -25.00 -8.35
CA SER A 99 4.48 -24.05 -8.44
C SER A 99 4.67 -23.36 -7.08
N THR A 100 5.84 -23.56 -6.48
CA THR A 100 6.22 -22.88 -5.22
C THR A 100 6.99 -21.59 -5.46
N ARG A 101 7.06 -21.14 -6.71
CA ARG A 101 7.70 -19.89 -7.10
C ARG A 101 7.01 -18.72 -6.43
N LEU A 102 7.81 -17.72 -6.05
CA LEU A 102 7.30 -16.49 -5.50
C LEU A 102 6.56 -15.70 -6.58
N ARG A 103 5.29 -15.40 -6.33
CA ARG A 103 4.45 -14.54 -7.19
C ARG A 103 4.66 -13.11 -6.76
N LEU A 104 5.41 -12.37 -7.55
CA LEU A 104 5.77 -10.98 -7.32
C LEU A 104 4.71 -10.04 -7.89
N ASN A 105 4.74 -8.79 -7.41
CA ASN A 105 3.98 -7.67 -7.98
C ASN A 105 2.47 -7.93 -8.13
N GLN A 106 1.89 -8.70 -7.21
CA GLN A 106 0.44 -8.83 -7.14
C GLN A 106 -0.12 -7.52 -6.59
N THR A 107 -1.05 -6.90 -7.30
CA THR A 107 -1.57 -5.59 -6.91
C THR A 107 -2.82 -5.71 -6.06
N TRP A 108 -2.95 -4.83 -5.08
CA TRP A 108 -4.17 -4.63 -4.32
C TRP A 108 -4.55 -3.15 -4.31
N GLY A 109 -5.83 -2.87 -4.19
CA GLY A 109 -6.33 -1.52 -4.10
C GLY A 109 -7.79 -1.48 -3.68
N THR A 110 -8.17 -0.42 -2.99
CA THR A 110 -9.53 -0.21 -2.53
C THR A 110 -10.39 0.29 -3.68
N ALA A 111 -11.38 -0.48 -4.10
CA ALA A 111 -12.34 -0.06 -5.12
C ALA A 111 -13.17 1.15 -4.64
N ASN A 112 -13.61 1.11 -3.38
CA ASN A 112 -14.33 2.18 -2.70
C ASN A 112 -13.48 2.73 -1.55
N PRO A 113 -13.64 4.02 -1.19
CA PRO A 113 -12.97 4.57 -0.03
C PRO A 113 -13.38 3.86 1.25
N LEU A 114 -12.40 3.51 2.08
CA LEU A 114 -12.61 2.96 3.42
C LEU A 114 -12.95 4.09 4.38
N THR A 115 -14.02 3.96 5.15
CA THR A 115 -14.37 4.95 6.17
C THR A 115 -13.78 4.52 7.51
N ILE A 116 -12.89 5.33 8.06
CA ILE A 116 -12.28 5.12 9.38
C ILE A 116 -12.63 6.27 10.32
N ARG A 117 -12.52 6.01 11.61
CA ARG A 117 -12.64 7.06 12.63
C ARG A 117 -11.24 7.58 12.97
N ASP A 118 -11.03 8.87 12.74
CA ASP A 118 -9.79 9.58 13.05
C ASP A 118 -10.00 10.52 14.26
N ARG A 119 -8.99 10.66 15.11
CA ARG A 119 -9.09 11.49 16.33
C ARG A 119 -9.10 12.97 16.04
N GLU A 120 -8.41 13.39 14.97
CA GLU A 120 -8.25 14.80 14.61
C GLU A 120 -9.33 15.28 13.63
N PHE A 121 -9.68 14.40 12.67
CA PHE A 121 -10.58 14.73 11.57
C PHE A 121 -11.98 14.12 11.71
N GLY A 122 -12.21 13.29 12.74
CA GLY A 122 -13.47 12.60 12.94
C GLY A 122 -13.64 11.39 12.01
N ALA A 123 -14.60 11.42 11.07
CA ALA A 123 -14.75 10.36 10.07
C ALA A 123 -13.97 10.72 8.81
N VAL A 124 -13.02 9.87 8.43
CA VAL A 124 -12.15 10.05 7.28
C VAL A 124 -12.38 8.92 6.27
N ARG A 125 -12.40 9.25 4.99
CA ARG A 125 -12.46 8.28 3.91
C ARG A 125 -11.07 8.17 3.28
N LEU A 126 -10.55 6.93 3.22
CA LEU A 126 -9.22 6.63 2.70
C LEU A 126 -9.29 5.77 1.45
N ARG A 127 -8.37 6.01 0.53
CA ARG A 127 -8.06 5.10 -0.57
C ARG A 127 -6.63 4.64 -0.41
N GLY A 128 -6.41 3.35 -0.67
CA GLY A 128 -5.07 2.79 -0.62
C GLY A 128 -4.86 1.78 -1.74
N PHE A 129 -3.62 1.69 -2.19
CA PHE A 129 -3.18 0.67 -3.11
C PHE A 129 -1.72 0.32 -2.86
N GLY A 130 -1.32 -0.84 -3.36
CA GLY A 130 0.03 -1.32 -3.23
C GLY A 130 0.23 -2.67 -3.89
N ALA A 131 1.28 -3.36 -3.48
CA ALA A 131 1.66 -4.66 -4.00
C ALA A 131 1.92 -5.66 -2.86
N TYR A 132 1.78 -6.93 -3.19
CA TYR A 132 2.15 -8.02 -2.31
C TYR A 132 2.80 -9.15 -3.09
N ALA A 133 3.48 -10.03 -2.37
CA ALA A 133 4.07 -11.23 -2.94
C ALA A 133 3.74 -12.44 -2.07
N TYR A 134 3.40 -13.54 -2.73
CA TYR A 134 3.05 -14.79 -2.05
C TYR A 134 3.58 -16.00 -2.81
N ARG A 135 3.59 -17.15 -2.16
CA ARG A 135 3.86 -18.46 -2.76
C ARG A 135 3.01 -19.54 -2.13
N ILE A 136 2.88 -20.67 -2.79
CA ILE A 136 2.33 -21.87 -2.18
C ILE A 136 3.39 -22.42 -1.21
N ALA A 137 3.02 -22.49 0.07
CA ALA A 137 3.87 -23.02 1.15
C ALA A 137 3.48 -24.44 1.53
N ASP A 138 2.18 -24.74 1.53
CA ASP A 138 1.64 -26.07 1.80
C ASP A 138 0.70 -26.52 0.69
N PRO A 139 1.19 -27.34 -0.26
CA PRO A 139 0.39 -27.89 -1.35
C PRO A 139 -0.79 -28.78 -0.90
N ARG A 140 -0.70 -29.44 0.25
CA ARG A 140 -1.79 -30.27 0.78
C ARG A 140 -2.97 -29.43 1.18
N VAL A 141 -2.72 -28.36 1.95
CA VAL A 141 -3.74 -27.40 2.37
C VAL A 141 -4.31 -26.67 1.15
N PHE A 142 -3.43 -26.25 0.23
CA PHE A 142 -3.86 -25.58 -1.00
C PHE A 142 -4.75 -26.48 -1.87
N PHE A 143 -4.41 -27.75 -2.01
CA PHE A 143 -5.22 -28.73 -2.73
C PHE A 143 -6.59 -28.91 -2.07
N ALA A 144 -6.59 -29.14 -0.75
CA ALA A 144 -7.83 -29.43 -0.02
C ALA A 144 -8.80 -28.25 0.02
N ASN A 145 -8.28 -27.03 0.17
CA ASN A 145 -9.09 -25.84 0.44
C ASN A 145 -9.32 -24.95 -0.79
N VAL A 146 -8.44 -25.04 -1.81
CA VAL A 146 -8.43 -24.07 -2.92
C VAL A 146 -8.55 -24.73 -4.28
N SER A 147 -7.52 -25.49 -4.73
CA SER A 147 -7.50 -26.00 -6.12
C SER A 147 -8.44 -27.20 -6.34
N GLY A 148 -8.57 -28.05 -5.35
CA GLY A 148 -9.34 -29.28 -5.48
C GLY A 148 -8.84 -30.12 -6.67
N THR A 149 -9.77 -30.75 -7.38
CA THR A 149 -9.51 -31.68 -8.49
C THR A 149 -9.48 -30.98 -9.86
N ARG A 150 -9.27 -29.67 -9.91
CA ARG A 150 -9.15 -28.94 -11.19
C ARG A 150 -7.90 -29.37 -11.94
N ASP A 151 -8.01 -29.49 -13.27
CA ASP A 151 -6.85 -29.83 -14.12
C ASP A 151 -5.81 -28.71 -14.13
N VAL A 152 -6.27 -27.45 -14.09
CA VAL A 152 -5.43 -26.25 -14.01
C VAL A 152 -6.04 -25.29 -13.01
N TYR A 153 -5.20 -24.73 -12.16
CA TYR A 153 -5.57 -23.63 -11.28
C TYR A 153 -4.64 -22.45 -11.52
N ALA A 154 -5.21 -21.34 -11.99
CA ALA A 154 -4.46 -20.15 -12.39
C ALA A 154 -4.34 -19.12 -11.25
N VAL A 155 -3.37 -18.23 -11.36
CA VAL A 155 -3.19 -17.06 -10.47
C VAL A 155 -4.46 -16.20 -10.45
N ALA A 156 -5.08 -15.98 -11.62
CA ALA A 156 -6.27 -15.16 -11.76
C ALA A 156 -7.48 -15.70 -10.98
N ASP A 157 -7.58 -17.02 -10.79
CA ASP A 157 -8.66 -17.64 -10.01
C ASP A 157 -8.60 -17.27 -8.52
N LEU A 158 -7.41 -16.95 -8.02
CA LEU A 158 -7.14 -16.68 -6.61
C LEU A 158 -7.06 -15.18 -6.29
N GLU A 159 -6.73 -14.36 -7.27
CA GLU A 159 -6.43 -12.94 -7.10
C GLU A 159 -7.55 -12.17 -6.37
N GLY A 160 -8.79 -12.39 -6.75
CA GLY A 160 -9.95 -11.74 -6.14
C GLY A 160 -10.08 -12.04 -4.65
N GLN A 161 -9.88 -13.30 -4.25
CA GLN A 161 -9.94 -13.71 -2.85
C GLN A 161 -8.81 -13.10 -2.03
N LEU A 162 -7.59 -13.15 -2.53
CA LEU A 162 -6.43 -12.59 -1.82
C LEU A 162 -6.55 -11.08 -1.65
N ARG A 163 -6.99 -10.37 -2.71
CA ARG A 163 -7.27 -8.93 -2.65
C ARG A 163 -8.32 -8.61 -1.58
N SER A 164 -9.41 -9.35 -1.54
CA SER A 164 -10.47 -9.16 -0.54
C SER A 164 -9.94 -9.39 0.88
N THR A 165 -9.15 -10.44 1.09
CA THR A 165 -8.53 -10.75 2.39
C THR A 165 -7.61 -9.61 2.85
N ILE A 166 -6.78 -9.08 1.96
CA ILE A 166 -5.90 -7.95 2.25
C ILE A 166 -6.70 -6.70 2.64
N ILE A 167 -7.72 -6.36 1.83
CA ILE A 167 -8.54 -5.16 2.08
C ILE A 167 -9.30 -5.28 3.40
N SER A 168 -9.86 -6.44 3.71
CA SER A 168 -10.52 -6.69 5.00
C SER A 168 -9.55 -6.52 6.15
N THR A 169 -8.39 -7.18 6.09
CA THR A 169 -7.36 -7.09 7.13
C THR A 169 -6.86 -5.65 7.34
N LEU A 170 -6.67 -4.91 6.24
CA LEU A 170 -6.30 -3.50 6.29
C LEU A 170 -7.40 -2.66 6.96
N THR A 171 -8.67 -2.87 6.57
CA THR A 171 -9.82 -2.16 7.12
C THR A 171 -9.97 -2.39 8.61
N ASP A 172 -9.85 -3.64 9.05
CA ASP A 172 -9.93 -4.02 10.46
C ASP A 172 -8.79 -3.39 11.27
N HIS A 173 -7.56 -3.44 10.73
CA HIS A 173 -6.43 -2.80 11.38
C HIS A 173 -6.59 -1.28 11.50
N LEU A 174 -7.03 -0.62 10.44
CA LEU A 174 -7.29 0.83 10.44
C LEU A 174 -8.45 1.20 11.38
N GLY A 175 -9.48 0.36 11.47
CA GLY A 175 -10.63 0.57 12.36
C GLY A 175 -10.29 0.44 13.84
N GLU A 176 -9.36 -0.45 14.19
CA GLU A 176 -8.88 -0.67 15.55
C GLU A 176 -7.74 0.28 15.95
N SER A 177 -6.98 0.77 14.97
CA SER A 177 -5.87 1.67 15.19
C SER A 177 -6.38 3.01 15.73
N GLN A 178 -5.76 3.48 16.80
CA GLN A 178 -6.01 4.82 17.34
C GLN A 178 -4.99 5.85 16.83
N VAL A 179 -4.14 5.46 15.89
CA VAL A 179 -3.13 6.31 15.29
C VAL A 179 -3.79 7.29 14.32
N PRO A 180 -3.50 8.59 14.40
CA PRO A 180 -4.01 9.57 13.44
C PRO A 180 -3.60 9.25 12.00
N PHE A 181 -4.46 9.61 11.05
CA PHE A 181 -4.19 9.37 9.62
C PHE A 181 -2.86 9.94 9.15
N LEU A 182 -2.51 11.13 9.59
CA LEU A 182 -1.25 11.79 9.20
C LEU A 182 -0.03 10.98 9.64
N ASP A 183 -0.06 10.40 10.85
CA ASP A 183 1.01 9.57 11.35
C ASP A 183 1.10 8.22 10.60
N MET A 184 -0.05 7.64 10.26
CA MET A 184 -0.10 6.43 9.43
C MET A 184 0.42 6.68 8.01
N ALA A 185 0.09 7.81 7.42
CA ALA A 185 0.57 8.19 6.10
C ALA A 185 2.08 8.48 6.07
N ALA A 186 2.63 8.98 7.18
CA ALA A 186 4.07 9.19 7.34
C ALA A 186 4.84 7.88 7.59
N ASN A 187 4.21 6.86 8.23
CA ASN A 187 4.84 5.61 8.64
C ASN A 187 4.25 4.39 7.92
N GLN A 188 4.14 4.47 6.58
CA GLN A 188 3.53 3.42 5.76
C GLN A 188 4.21 2.04 5.91
N ASP A 189 5.50 1.99 6.15
CA ASP A 189 6.24 0.73 6.35
C ASP A 189 5.86 0.03 7.66
N GLU A 190 5.58 0.77 8.71
CA GLU A 190 5.12 0.20 9.98
C GLU A 190 3.69 -0.34 9.84
N LEU A 191 2.82 0.44 9.21
CA LEU A 191 1.47 0.02 8.86
C LEU A 191 1.49 -1.24 8.00
N ALA A 192 2.34 -1.30 6.97
CA ALA A 192 2.47 -2.45 6.09
C ALA A 192 2.90 -3.71 6.86
N ARG A 193 3.86 -3.58 7.78
CA ARG A 193 4.30 -4.70 8.64
C ARG A 193 3.18 -5.19 9.56
N ALA A 194 2.42 -4.30 10.16
CA ALA A 194 1.30 -4.67 11.03
C ALA A 194 0.18 -5.39 10.26
N VAL A 195 -0.18 -4.89 9.08
CA VAL A 195 -1.17 -5.53 8.20
C VAL A 195 -0.68 -6.89 7.71
N MET A 196 0.59 -6.99 7.31
CA MET A 196 1.20 -8.27 6.88
C MET A 196 1.12 -9.33 7.97
N GLN A 197 1.43 -8.98 9.22
CA GLN A 197 1.33 -9.93 10.35
C GLN A 197 -0.08 -10.46 10.54
N ARG A 198 -1.09 -9.61 10.38
CA ARG A 198 -2.51 -9.99 10.49
C ARG A 198 -3.03 -10.76 9.28
N ALA A 199 -2.47 -10.52 8.09
CA ALA A 199 -2.85 -11.21 6.87
C ALA A 199 -2.22 -12.61 6.73
N ARG A 200 -1.11 -12.90 7.40
CA ARG A 200 -0.44 -14.21 7.34
C ARG A 200 -1.31 -15.39 7.71
N PRO A 201 -2.07 -15.39 8.83
CA PRO A 201 -2.93 -16.52 9.18
C PRO A 201 -3.97 -16.87 8.11
N PRO A 202 -4.80 -15.94 7.59
CA PRO A 202 -5.75 -16.28 6.53
C PRO A 202 -5.09 -16.74 5.22
N PHE A 203 -3.86 -16.29 4.90
CA PHE A 203 -3.10 -16.85 3.79
C PHE A 203 -2.65 -18.30 4.08
N ALA A 204 -2.21 -18.59 5.30
CA ALA A 204 -1.80 -19.93 5.69
C ALA A 204 -2.97 -20.93 5.67
N GLU A 205 -4.21 -20.51 5.98
CA GLU A 205 -5.41 -21.33 5.85
C GLU A 205 -5.69 -21.76 4.40
N LEU A 206 -5.17 -21.02 3.43
CA LEU A 206 -5.22 -21.37 2.01
C LEU A 206 -3.97 -22.15 1.53
N GLY A 207 -3.05 -22.50 2.43
CA GLY A 207 -1.79 -23.14 2.07
C GLY A 207 -0.75 -22.19 1.46
N LEU A 208 -0.92 -20.87 1.65
CA LEU A 208 -0.07 -19.82 1.09
C LEU A 208 0.81 -19.18 2.16
N SER A 209 1.97 -18.66 1.75
CA SER A 209 2.79 -17.77 2.56
C SER A 209 2.81 -16.38 1.95
N LEU A 210 2.43 -15.37 2.74
CA LEU A 210 2.57 -13.96 2.38
C LEU A 210 4.00 -13.52 2.70
N GLU A 211 4.82 -13.32 1.66
CA GLU A 211 6.26 -13.03 1.79
C GLU A 211 6.57 -11.54 1.83
N ALA A 212 5.79 -10.73 1.11
CA ALA A 212 5.92 -9.30 1.12
C ALA A 212 4.55 -8.63 1.04
N PHE A 213 4.42 -7.49 1.68
CA PHE A 213 3.27 -6.60 1.58
C PHE A 213 3.75 -5.15 1.63
N GLN A 214 3.31 -4.34 0.69
CA GLN A 214 3.71 -2.94 0.55
C GLN A 214 2.49 -2.06 0.32
N ILE A 215 2.48 -0.93 0.99
CA ILE A 215 1.55 0.16 0.75
C ILE A 215 2.29 1.18 -0.10
N GLN A 216 1.84 1.42 -1.32
CA GLN A 216 2.47 2.39 -2.23
C GLN A 216 1.86 3.77 -2.05
N ASN A 217 0.58 3.83 -1.73
CA ASN A 217 -0.10 5.07 -1.45
C ASN A 217 -1.28 4.84 -0.50
N LEU A 218 -1.45 5.79 0.40
CA LEU A 218 -2.63 5.93 1.25
C LEU A 218 -3.08 7.40 1.17
N SER A 219 -4.21 7.66 0.53
CA SER A 219 -4.66 9.02 0.20
C SER A 219 -6.09 9.27 0.67
N LEU A 220 -6.37 10.53 0.89
CA LEU A 220 -7.72 11.06 1.07
C LEU A 220 -8.38 11.28 -0.30
N PRO A 221 -9.72 11.18 -0.42
CA PRO A 221 -10.43 11.70 -1.58
C PRO A 221 -10.18 13.20 -1.77
N ASP A 222 -10.16 13.65 -3.01
CA ASP A 222 -9.79 15.02 -3.40
C ASP A 222 -10.52 16.13 -2.63
N GLU A 223 -11.78 15.91 -2.30
CA GLU A 223 -12.58 16.88 -1.52
C GLU A 223 -12.07 17.05 -0.08
N LEU A 224 -11.64 15.96 0.55
CA LEU A 224 -11.09 15.99 1.91
C LEU A 224 -9.65 16.51 1.90
N GLN A 225 -8.91 16.19 0.85
CA GLN A 225 -7.55 16.69 0.68
C GLN A 225 -7.53 18.21 0.57
N LYS A 226 -8.43 18.82 -0.22
CA LYS A 226 -8.57 20.27 -0.29
C LYS A 226 -8.87 20.91 1.07
N ARG A 227 -9.75 20.31 1.86
CA ARG A 227 -10.06 20.81 3.23
C ARG A 227 -8.88 20.66 4.18
N LEU A 228 -8.08 19.60 4.03
CA LEU A 228 -6.86 19.40 4.79
C LEU A 228 -5.82 20.46 4.42
N ASP A 229 -5.62 20.72 3.14
CA ASP A 229 -4.70 21.73 2.62
C ASP A 229 -5.11 23.14 3.10
N GLU A 230 -6.40 23.47 3.09
CA GLU A 230 -6.94 24.70 3.64
C GLU A 230 -6.64 24.81 5.15
N ARG A 231 -6.82 23.74 5.92
CA ARG A 231 -6.55 23.72 7.37
C ARG A 231 -5.06 23.84 7.68
N ILE A 232 -4.22 23.17 6.91
CA ILE A 232 -2.76 23.30 7.00
C ILE A 232 -2.35 24.74 6.67
N GLY A 233 -2.92 25.33 5.62
CA GLY A 233 -2.72 26.73 5.26
C GLY A 233 -3.11 27.69 6.39
N MET A 234 -4.25 27.46 7.05
CA MET A 234 -4.66 28.23 8.22
C MET A 234 -3.68 28.09 9.39
N GLY A 235 -3.19 26.86 9.65
CA GLY A 235 -2.22 26.58 10.73
C GLY A 235 -0.86 27.25 10.52
N ILE A 236 -0.40 27.31 9.27
CA ILE A 236 0.88 27.97 8.92
C ILE A 236 0.79 29.51 9.06
N VAL A 237 -0.36 30.07 8.74
CA VAL A 237 -0.58 31.53 8.83
C VAL A 237 -0.79 32.02 10.26
N GLY A 238 -1.19 31.12 11.19
CA GLY A 238 -1.25 31.38 12.65
C GLY A 238 -2.19 32.49 13.12
N ASP A 239 -2.77 33.27 12.21
CA ASP A 239 -3.66 34.39 12.49
C ASP A 239 -4.78 34.43 11.44
N LEU A 240 -6.02 34.33 11.92
CA LEU A 240 -7.21 34.34 11.07
C LEU A 240 -7.32 35.59 10.20
N SER A 241 -6.81 36.70 10.68
CA SER A 241 -6.78 37.99 9.96
C SER A 241 -5.82 37.95 8.76
N ARG A 242 -4.66 37.35 8.92
CA ARG A 242 -3.69 37.11 7.81
C ARG A 242 -4.21 36.10 6.78
N TYR A 243 -4.90 35.02 7.23
CA TYR A 243 -5.51 34.09 6.33
C TYR A 243 -6.60 34.72 5.46
N THR A 244 -7.45 35.55 6.06
CA THR A 244 -8.47 36.30 5.32
C THR A 244 -7.83 37.25 4.29
N GLN A 245 -6.75 37.94 4.65
CA GLN A 245 -6.00 38.77 3.71
C GLN A 245 -5.37 37.98 2.56
N PHE A 246 -4.85 36.78 2.84
CA PHE A 246 -4.29 35.87 1.82
C PHE A 246 -5.38 35.33 0.88
N GLN A 247 -6.52 34.90 1.39
CA GLN A 247 -7.67 34.48 0.59
C GLN A 247 -8.22 35.59 -0.29
N VAL A 248 -8.31 36.80 0.24
CA VAL A 248 -8.73 37.97 -0.52
C VAL A 248 -7.72 38.27 -1.64
N ALA A 249 -6.43 38.27 -1.34
CA ALA A 249 -5.39 38.49 -2.34
C ALA A 249 -5.41 37.41 -3.45
N GLN A 250 -5.73 36.17 -3.12
CA GLN A 250 -5.83 35.06 -4.08
C GLN A 250 -7.11 35.11 -4.92
N SER A 251 -8.20 35.68 -4.38
CA SER A 251 -9.47 35.81 -5.11
C SER A 251 -9.46 36.95 -6.14
N ILE A 252 -8.61 37.97 -5.95
CA ILE A 252 -8.50 39.11 -6.86
C ILE A 252 -8.12 38.72 -8.29
N PRO A 253 -7.09 37.89 -8.56
CA PRO A 253 -6.78 37.47 -9.92
C PRO A 253 -7.88 36.65 -10.55
N THR A 254 -8.57 35.81 -9.78
CA THR A 254 -9.67 34.96 -10.24
C THR A 254 -10.91 35.79 -10.59
N ALA A 255 -11.21 36.81 -9.81
CA ALA A 255 -12.26 37.78 -10.07
C ALA A 255 -11.94 38.66 -11.29
N ALA A 256 -10.67 39.02 -11.51
CA ALA A 256 -10.21 39.82 -12.63
C ALA A 256 -10.22 39.03 -13.97
N ALA A 257 -10.08 37.70 -13.90
CA ALA A 257 -10.09 36.80 -15.04
C ALA A 257 -11.49 36.32 -15.46
N ALA A 258 -12.53 36.64 -14.66
CA ALA A 258 -13.91 36.24 -14.99
C ALA A 258 -14.44 37.12 -16.14
N PRO A 259 -14.95 36.53 -17.27
CA PRO A 259 -15.52 37.28 -18.37
C PRO A 259 -16.94 37.78 -17.98
N GLY A 260 -16.99 38.95 -17.37
CA GLY A 260 -18.24 39.56 -16.93
C GLY A 260 -18.27 41.03 -17.25
N GLY A 261 -19.25 41.40 -18.06
CA GLY A 261 -19.47 42.73 -18.58
C GLY A 261 -19.66 43.80 -17.48
N ALA A 262 -19.93 45.05 -17.87
CA ALA A 262 -19.96 46.31 -17.10
C ALA A 262 -20.57 46.29 -15.67
N ALA A 263 -21.27 45.25 -15.26
CA ALA A 263 -21.75 45.01 -13.90
C ALA A 263 -20.61 44.64 -12.93
N GLY A 264 -19.51 44.05 -13.44
CA GLY A 264 -18.33 43.70 -12.63
C GLY A 264 -17.50 44.93 -12.21
N ALA A 265 -17.46 45.98 -13.02
CA ALA A 265 -16.70 47.17 -12.72
C ALA A 265 -17.30 47.99 -11.56
N GLY A 266 -18.64 48.03 -11.43
CA GLY A 266 -19.30 48.71 -10.32
C GLY A 266 -19.19 48.01 -8.98
N VAL A 267 -19.27 46.72 -8.98
CA VAL A 267 -19.08 45.85 -7.76
C VAL A 267 -17.62 45.85 -7.33
N GLY A 268 -16.66 45.86 -8.28
CA GLY A 268 -15.23 45.92 -8.00
C GLY A 268 -14.80 47.23 -7.32
N LEU A 269 -15.34 48.36 -7.76
CA LEU A 269 -15.05 49.65 -7.17
C LEU A 269 -15.68 49.81 -5.78
N GLY A 270 -16.97 49.40 -5.62
CA GLY A 270 -17.67 49.47 -4.32
C GLY A 270 -17.06 48.54 -3.27
N ALA A 271 -16.75 47.28 -3.66
CA ALA A 271 -16.08 46.34 -2.79
C ALA A 271 -14.63 46.76 -2.47
N GLY A 272 -13.92 47.35 -3.40
CA GLY A 272 -12.57 47.84 -3.20
C GLY A 272 -12.51 49.00 -2.19
N ILE A 273 -13.48 49.94 -2.21
CA ILE A 273 -13.55 51.06 -1.24
C ILE A 273 -13.96 50.53 0.14
N ALA A 274 -14.95 49.67 0.23
CA ALA A 274 -15.38 49.07 1.50
C ALA A 274 -14.28 48.22 2.12
N MET A 275 -13.54 47.48 1.31
CA MET A 275 -12.39 46.66 1.75
C MET A 275 -11.19 47.51 2.13
N GLY A 276 -10.91 48.59 1.43
CA GLY A 276 -9.89 49.57 1.78
C GLY A 276 -10.15 50.24 3.15
N GLN A 277 -11.42 50.54 3.47
CA GLN A 277 -11.79 51.05 4.78
C GLN A 277 -11.73 49.99 5.88
N ALA A 278 -12.12 48.75 5.62
CA ALA A 278 -11.96 47.65 6.58
C ALA A 278 -10.48 47.31 6.84
N MET A 279 -9.64 47.36 5.80
CA MET A 279 -8.18 47.20 5.96
C MET A 279 -7.51 48.31 6.72
N SER A 280 -7.94 49.56 6.54
CA SER A 280 -7.38 50.70 7.31
C SER A 280 -7.71 50.63 8.80
N GLN A 281 -8.81 49.98 9.20
CA GLN A 281 -9.14 49.73 10.60
C GLN A 281 -8.34 48.54 11.21
N VAL A 282 -7.88 47.60 10.42
CA VAL A 282 -7.08 46.47 10.88
C VAL A 282 -5.59 46.77 10.93
N ILE A 283 -5.12 47.72 10.12
CA ILE A 283 -3.70 48.12 10.04
C ILE A 283 -3.41 49.39 10.85
N GLY A 284 -4.44 50.03 11.44
CA GLY A 284 -4.28 51.19 12.31
C GLY A 284 -3.53 50.83 13.60
N PRO A 285 -2.66 51.70 14.10
CA PRO A 285 -1.97 51.44 15.36
C PRO A 285 -2.99 51.30 16.51
N PRO A 286 -2.68 50.51 17.54
CA PRO A 286 -3.60 50.24 18.65
C PRO A 286 -4.02 51.57 19.32
N PRO A 287 -5.30 51.69 19.74
CA PRO A 287 -5.79 52.94 20.40
C PRO A 287 -5.04 53.12 21.72
N HIS A 288 -4.45 54.30 21.84
CA HIS A 288 -3.87 54.73 23.12
C HIS A 288 -4.99 54.94 24.16
N PRO A 289 -4.77 54.59 25.43
CA PRO A 289 -5.72 54.89 26.48
C PRO A 289 -5.92 56.43 26.64
N PRO A 290 -7.13 56.87 27.01
CA PRO A 290 -7.43 58.28 27.07
C PRO A 290 -6.58 59.00 28.16
N ALA A 291 -5.85 60.02 27.75
CA ALA A 291 -5.13 60.89 28.64
C ALA A 291 -6.11 61.86 29.35
N ALA A 292 -6.07 61.88 30.68
CA ALA A 292 -6.79 62.77 31.51
C ALA A 292 -6.11 64.12 31.50
N GLY A 293 -6.89 65.20 31.33
CA GLY A 293 -6.69 66.51 31.90
C GLY A 293 -5.69 67.47 31.24
N ALA A 294 -6.24 68.50 30.63
CA ALA A 294 -5.52 69.64 30.12
C ALA A 294 -5.08 70.58 31.23
N ALA A 295 -3.89 71.20 31.09
CA ALA A 295 -3.57 72.52 31.57
C ALA A 295 -2.55 73.19 30.64
N PRO A 296 -2.61 74.48 30.45
CA PRO A 296 -1.99 75.18 29.33
C PRO A 296 -0.61 75.75 29.63
N GLY A 297 0.19 75.86 28.63
CA GLY A 297 1.22 76.86 28.55
C GLY A 297 2.66 76.37 28.42
N LEU A 298 3.30 76.96 27.40
CA LEU A 298 4.69 77.30 27.25
C LEU A 298 5.54 76.53 26.23
N THR A 299 5.79 77.27 25.12
CA THR A 299 7.05 77.39 24.34
C THR A 299 7.79 76.14 23.89
N ALA A 300 7.92 76.03 22.58
CA ALA A 300 8.83 75.14 21.87
C ALA A 300 10.31 75.41 22.22
N PRO A 301 11.11 74.43 22.27
CA PRO A 301 12.46 74.42 21.77
C PRO A 301 12.74 73.32 20.70
N GLY A 302 13.72 73.61 19.92
CA GLY A 302 14.15 73.10 18.67
C GLY A 302 14.52 71.63 18.58
N PRO A 303 14.97 71.16 17.38
CA PRO A 303 15.06 69.76 17.01
C PRO A 303 16.09 69.00 17.84
N ALA A 304 15.64 67.84 18.36
CA ALA A 304 16.51 66.88 19.05
C ALA A 304 17.33 66.12 18.05
N PRO A 305 18.53 65.67 18.38
CA PRO A 305 19.46 64.98 17.48
C PRO A 305 19.01 63.54 17.14
N SER A 306 19.26 63.20 15.87
CA SER A 306 19.09 61.87 15.32
C SER A 306 19.86 60.83 16.12
N ALA A 307 19.17 59.79 16.53
CA ALA A 307 19.79 58.57 17.11
C ALA A 307 20.74 57.93 16.11
N PRO A 308 21.88 57.44 16.56
CA PRO A 308 22.85 56.78 15.67
C PRO A 308 22.29 55.48 15.09
N GLY A 309 22.37 55.38 13.75
CA GLY A 309 22.02 54.18 13.05
C GLY A 309 22.99 53.02 13.43
N TYR A 310 22.43 51.95 13.91
CA TYR A 310 23.15 50.71 14.07
C TYR A 310 23.31 50.04 12.72
N GLY A 311 24.34 50.43 11.97
CA GLY A 311 24.83 49.71 10.84
C GLY A 311 25.89 48.69 11.29
N THR A 312 25.46 47.58 11.84
CA THR A 312 26.37 46.48 12.11
C THR A 312 26.29 45.49 10.95
N VAL A 313 27.44 45.24 10.33
CA VAL A 313 27.64 44.19 9.35
C VAL A 313 28.15 42.94 10.05
N CYS A 314 27.79 41.78 9.58
CA CYS A 314 28.33 40.51 10.10
C CYS A 314 29.85 40.44 9.82
N GLY A 315 30.66 40.24 10.84
CA GLY A 315 32.12 40.14 10.73
C GLY A 315 32.61 38.95 9.93
N ARG A 316 31.73 38.02 9.52
CA ARG A 316 32.14 36.84 8.76
C ARG A 316 31.67 36.83 7.29
N CYS A 317 30.48 37.37 6.99
CA CYS A 317 29.93 37.37 5.63
C CYS A 317 29.61 38.78 5.12
N GLU A 318 29.93 39.84 5.87
CA GLU A 318 29.74 41.26 5.55
C GLU A 318 28.30 41.66 5.20
N THR A 319 27.32 40.80 5.49
CA THR A 319 25.90 41.09 5.26
C THR A 319 25.42 42.16 6.27
N PRO A 320 24.71 43.21 5.84
CA PRO A 320 24.14 44.22 6.73
C PRO A 320 23.04 43.60 7.60
N LEU A 321 23.04 43.91 8.88
CA LEU A 321 22.11 43.36 9.84
C LEU A 321 21.02 44.41 10.18
N ASP A 322 19.79 44.11 9.79
CA ASP A 322 18.63 44.98 10.00
C ASP A 322 18.06 44.88 11.42
N ARG A 323 18.50 43.93 12.22
CA ARG A 323 18.03 43.69 13.59
C ARG A 323 19.12 43.14 14.49
N PRO A 324 19.16 43.52 15.76
CA PRO A 324 20.06 42.91 16.74
C PRO A 324 19.67 41.45 16.98
N GLY A 325 20.59 40.53 16.78
CA GLY A 325 20.41 39.10 16.98
C GLY A 325 21.67 38.46 17.53
N LYS A 326 21.57 37.31 18.17
CA LYS A 326 22.71 36.56 18.69
C LYS A 326 23.50 35.83 17.60
N PHE A 327 22.89 35.64 16.43
CA PHE A 327 23.49 34.91 15.29
C PHE A 327 23.14 35.61 13.98
N CYS A 328 24.04 35.59 13.02
CA CYS A 328 23.80 36.10 11.67
C CYS A 328 22.79 35.21 10.93
N PRO A 329 21.69 35.77 10.36
CA PRO A 329 20.69 34.97 9.64
C PRO A 329 21.20 34.33 8.37
N GLU A 330 22.25 34.87 7.75
CA GLU A 330 22.78 34.37 6.48
C GLU A 330 23.85 33.26 6.65
N CYS A 331 24.76 33.44 7.61
CA CYS A 331 25.90 32.50 7.76
C CYS A 331 25.92 31.75 9.10
N GLY A 332 24.99 32.03 10.00
CA GLY A 332 24.89 31.36 11.31
C GLY A 332 26.01 31.71 12.30
N ALA A 333 26.89 32.69 11.99
CA ALA A 333 27.98 33.09 12.87
C ALA A 333 27.43 33.88 14.10
N PRO A 334 28.00 33.69 15.32
CA PRO A 334 27.61 34.46 16.47
C PRO A 334 27.99 35.91 16.27
N LEU A 335 27.08 36.81 16.61
CA LEU A 335 27.27 38.29 16.59
C LEU A 335 27.58 38.70 18.04
N ALA A 336 28.72 39.31 18.19
CA ALA A 336 29.18 39.77 19.51
C ALA A 336 28.43 41.04 19.97
#